data_4c1ae330249ee1138721730fac3e67cd
#
_entry.id   4c1ae330249ee1138721730fac3e67cd
#
_cell.length_a   1.000
_cell.length_b   1.000
_cell.length_c   1.000
_cell.angle_alpha   90.00
_cell.angle_beta   90.00
_cell.angle_gamma   90.00
#
_symmetry.space_group_name_H-M   'P 1'
#
loop_
_entity.id
_entity.type
_entity.pdbx_description
1 polymer ?
#
loop_
_entity_poly.entity_id
_entity_poly.type
_entity_poly.pdbx_seq_one_letter_code
_entity_poly.pdbx_strand_id
1 'polypeptide(L)'
;MVTDYIVAIYLGTSHLVGMVGKKNSRGALSIVAEEVKESSGCIRRGRIHNVAETAARIKRLVLELQNRLPNLRIEKVYIGIGGQSLRSIDHSEVRTIRADAFVTEDDIRMLNEQCKNYRPEMSDVLAVAPPVYYLDDKRTSNPVGVSCRRIEARYKLVVGQPIIRKSIISSIEQQASITVAGIIVSPLALAEAILTRNEKELGCAVIDFGAGVTSIVVYKNGHLAYLGVIPLGSDLITRDLTSLRLVESEAERLKITYGNA
;
A
#
# COMPACT_ATOMS: atom_id res chain seq x y z
N MET A 1 23.34 -1.54 -21.61
CA MET A 1 23.06 -1.47 -20.15
C MET A 1 21.56 -1.45 -19.99
N VAL A 2 20.97 -2.50 -19.42
CA VAL A 2 19.53 -2.49 -19.09
C VAL A 2 19.38 -1.53 -17.90
N THR A 3 18.79 -0.38 -18.17
CA THR A 3 18.51 0.60 -17.12
C THR A 3 17.29 0.11 -16.35
N ASP A 4 17.47 -0.34 -15.11
CA ASP A 4 16.36 -0.79 -14.26
C ASP A 4 15.50 0.40 -13.84
N TYR A 5 14.52 0.72 -14.66
CA TYR A 5 13.47 1.67 -14.31
C TYR A 5 12.37 0.95 -13.52
N ILE A 6 11.92 1.60 -12.46
CA ILE A 6 10.75 1.18 -11.67
C ILE A 6 9.68 2.24 -11.87
N VAL A 7 8.49 1.80 -12.30
CA VAL A 7 7.35 2.69 -12.50
C VAL A 7 6.28 2.37 -11.48
N ALA A 8 5.84 3.38 -10.75
CA ALA A 8 4.77 3.28 -9.77
C ALA A 8 3.65 4.27 -10.11
N ILE A 9 2.40 3.83 -9.96
CA ILE A 9 1.20 4.66 -10.11
C ILE A 9 0.38 4.59 -8.82
N TYR A 10 0.15 5.73 -8.20
CA TYR A 10 -0.73 5.86 -7.04
C TYR A 10 -2.15 6.21 -7.51
N LEU A 11 -3.13 5.49 -6.96
CA LEU A 11 -4.56 5.70 -7.26
C LEU A 11 -5.22 6.49 -6.13
N GLY A 12 -5.06 7.81 -6.14
CA GLY A 12 -5.68 8.72 -5.19
C GLY A 12 -7.09 9.14 -5.58
N THR A 13 -7.90 9.56 -4.60
CA THR A 13 -9.28 10.03 -4.83
C THR A 13 -9.29 11.33 -5.66
N SER A 14 -8.39 12.26 -5.39
CA SER A 14 -8.27 13.53 -6.14
C SER A 14 -7.34 13.40 -7.34
N HIS A 15 -6.23 12.69 -7.22
CA HIS A 15 -5.19 12.62 -8.24
C HIS A 15 -4.66 11.21 -8.45
N LEU A 16 -4.32 10.91 -9.69
CA LEU A 16 -3.45 9.80 -10.09
C LEU A 16 -2.04 10.35 -10.18
N VAL A 17 -1.08 9.70 -9.53
CA VAL A 17 0.33 10.12 -9.57
C VAL A 17 1.16 8.99 -10.14
N GLY A 18 1.88 9.26 -11.22
CA GLY A 18 2.83 8.32 -11.83
C GLY A 18 4.26 8.80 -11.60
N MET A 19 5.11 7.90 -11.16
CA MET A 19 6.54 8.17 -10.93
C MET A 19 7.40 7.14 -11.62
N VAL A 20 8.51 7.61 -12.20
CA VAL A 20 9.57 6.75 -12.75
C VAL A 20 10.82 6.92 -11.90
N GLY A 21 11.24 5.83 -11.27
CA GLY A 21 12.48 5.74 -10.54
C GLY A 21 13.55 5.00 -11.35
N LYS A 22 14.80 5.47 -11.24
CA LYS A 22 15.98 4.82 -11.81
C LYS A 22 16.89 4.35 -10.70
N LYS A 23 17.22 3.06 -10.71
CA LYS A 23 18.17 2.47 -9.76
C LYS A 23 19.59 2.63 -10.28
N ASN A 24 20.48 3.16 -9.47
CA ASN A 24 21.90 3.25 -9.83
C ASN A 24 22.65 1.95 -9.45
N SER A 25 23.90 1.86 -9.86
CA SER A 25 24.77 0.69 -9.60
C SER A 25 24.99 0.39 -8.11
N ARG A 26 24.79 1.38 -7.23
CA ARG A 26 24.88 1.25 -5.76
C ARG A 26 23.52 0.91 -5.12
N GLY A 27 22.46 0.70 -5.92
CA GLY A 27 21.14 0.37 -5.44
C GLY A 27 20.28 1.56 -5.00
N ALA A 28 20.79 2.79 -5.02
CA ALA A 28 20.01 3.97 -4.69
C ALA A 28 19.02 4.29 -5.81
N LEU A 29 17.79 4.66 -5.41
CA LEU A 29 16.70 5.04 -6.32
C LEU A 29 16.64 6.55 -6.44
N SER A 30 16.58 7.07 -7.65
CA SER A 30 16.31 8.48 -7.95
C SER A 30 15.05 8.62 -8.80
N ILE A 31 14.18 9.57 -8.48
CA ILE A 31 13.00 9.89 -9.31
C ILE A 31 13.49 10.69 -10.53
N VAL A 32 13.18 10.19 -11.72
CA VAL A 32 13.62 10.77 -12.99
C VAL A 32 12.48 11.39 -13.80
N ALA A 33 11.23 11.00 -13.51
CA ALA A 33 10.03 11.63 -14.04
C ALA A 33 8.86 11.45 -13.08
N GLU A 34 7.98 12.44 -13.06
CA GLU A 34 6.73 12.44 -12.34
C GLU A 34 5.63 13.07 -13.19
N GLU A 35 4.42 12.55 -13.10
CA GLU A 35 3.23 13.09 -13.74
C GLU A 35 2.03 12.96 -12.80
N VAL A 36 1.24 14.02 -12.70
CA VAL A 36 0.05 14.09 -11.87
C VAL A 36 -1.17 14.39 -12.74
N LYS A 37 -2.23 13.62 -12.58
CA LYS A 37 -3.52 13.81 -13.26
C LYS A 37 -4.66 13.80 -12.26
N GLU A 38 -5.66 14.63 -12.49
CA GLU A 38 -6.89 14.56 -11.73
C GLU A 38 -7.57 13.19 -11.95
N SER A 39 -8.07 12.60 -10.89
CA SER A 39 -8.84 11.36 -10.98
C SER A 39 -10.29 11.59 -11.41
N SER A 40 -10.81 12.84 -11.24
CA SER A 40 -12.14 13.29 -11.72
C SER A 40 -13.26 12.27 -11.50
N GLY A 41 -13.34 11.73 -10.29
CA GLY A 41 -14.40 10.79 -9.90
C GLY A 41 -14.23 9.34 -10.38
N CYS A 42 -13.23 9.01 -11.22
CA CYS A 42 -12.97 7.61 -11.58
C CYS A 42 -12.44 6.80 -10.38
N ILE A 43 -11.85 7.47 -9.40
CA ILE A 43 -11.47 6.93 -8.09
C ILE A 43 -12.36 7.58 -7.02
N ARG A 44 -13.01 6.78 -6.19
CA ARG A 44 -13.80 7.26 -5.06
C ARG A 44 -13.38 6.56 -3.78
N ARG A 45 -13.07 7.33 -2.74
CA ARG A 45 -12.61 6.82 -1.45
C ARG A 45 -11.45 5.82 -1.60
N GLY A 46 -10.47 6.17 -2.48
CA GLY A 46 -9.30 5.35 -2.79
C GLY A 46 -9.59 4.04 -3.53
N ARG A 47 -10.78 3.88 -4.16
CA ARG A 47 -11.17 2.68 -4.93
C ARG A 47 -11.54 3.06 -6.36
N ILE A 48 -11.19 2.22 -7.31
CA ILE A 48 -11.62 2.35 -8.71
C ILE A 48 -13.15 2.25 -8.75
N HIS A 49 -13.79 3.33 -9.18
CA HIS A 49 -15.22 3.43 -9.34
C HIS A 49 -15.65 3.23 -10.81
N ASN A 50 -14.86 3.78 -11.73
CA ASN A 50 -15.07 3.62 -13.17
C ASN A 50 -13.82 3.00 -13.80
N VAL A 51 -13.93 1.73 -14.19
CA VAL A 51 -12.83 0.94 -14.74
C VAL A 51 -12.33 1.50 -16.08
N ALA A 52 -13.25 1.84 -16.99
CA ALA A 52 -12.91 2.32 -18.33
C ALA A 52 -12.24 3.70 -18.28
N GLU A 53 -12.79 4.61 -17.48
CA GLU A 53 -12.20 5.94 -17.32
C GLU A 53 -10.85 5.89 -16.62
N THR A 54 -10.70 5.04 -15.59
CA THR A 54 -9.41 4.82 -14.93
C THR A 54 -8.37 4.32 -15.92
N ALA A 55 -8.73 3.35 -16.77
CA ALA A 55 -7.84 2.83 -17.80
C ALA A 55 -7.39 3.92 -18.79
N ALA A 56 -8.33 4.74 -19.27
CA ALA A 56 -8.02 5.83 -20.19
C ALA A 56 -7.07 6.86 -19.57
N ARG A 57 -7.28 7.23 -18.31
CA ARG A 57 -6.40 8.16 -17.58
C ARG A 57 -5.02 7.60 -17.32
N ILE A 58 -4.93 6.32 -16.95
CA ILE A 58 -3.64 5.63 -16.76
C ILE A 58 -2.87 5.55 -18.08
N LYS A 59 -3.53 5.22 -19.20
CA LYS A 59 -2.88 5.25 -20.52
C LYS A 59 -2.28 6.62 -20.83
N ARG A 60 -3.04 7.69 -20.59
CA ARG A 60 -2.57 9.05 -20.81
C ARG A 60 -1.40 9.41 -19.90
N LEU A 61 -1.49 9.09 -18.60
CA LEU A 61 -0.43 9.30 -17.63
C LEU A 61 0.87 8.59 -18.06
N VAL A 62 0.77 7.32 -18.45
CA VAL A 62 1.92 6.52 -18.91
C VAL A 62 2.52 7.09 -20.18
N LEU A 63 1.69 7.53 -21.14
CA LEU A 63 2.17 8.16 -22.37
C LEU A 63 2.95 9.46 -22.07
N GLU A 64 2.48 10.28 -21.16
CA GLU A 64 3.16 11.52 -20.78
C GLU A 64 4.49 11.25 -20.05
N LEU A 65 4.55 10.22 -19.19
CA LEU A 65 5.81 9.78 -18.58
C LEU A 65 6.81 9.29 -19.64
N GLN A 66 6.34 8.53 -20.64
CA GLN A 66 7.19 8.07 -21.75
C GLN A 66 7.69 9.22 -22.63
N ASN A 67 6.86 10.24 -22.86
CA ASN A 67 7.26 11.43 -23.63
C ASN A 67 8.38 12.21 -22.94
N ARG A 68 8.44 12.21 -21.60
CA ARG A 68 9.55 12.80 -20.83
C ARG A 68 10.83 11.96 -20.89
N LEU A 69 10.73 10.68 -21.17
CA LEU A 69 11.82 9.71 -21.20
C LEU A 69 11.77 8.89 -22.50
N PRO A 70 12.21 9.47 -23.65
CA PRO A 70 11.99 8.90 -24.98
C PRO A 70 12.51 7.46 -25.19
N ASN A 71 13.49 7.04 -24.37
CA ASN A 71 14.08 5.70 -24.43
C ASN A 71 13.43 4.71 -23.46
N LEU A 72 12.37 5.10 -22.76
CA LEU A 72 11.66 4.26 -21.81
C LEU A 72 10.35 3.77 -22.41
N ARG A 73 10.20 2.45 -22.51
CA ARG A 73 8.90 1.81 -22.75
C ARG A 73 8.37 1.25 -21.43
N ILE A 74 7.22 1.74 -21.03
CA ILE A 74 6.56 1.32 -19.79
C ILE A 74 5.61 0.17 -20.10
N GLU A 75 6.01 -1.06 -19.78
CA GLU A 75 5.22 -2.28 -19.99
C GLU A 75 4.65 -2.83 -18.68
N LYS A 76 5.26 -2.47 -17.55
CA LYS A 76 4.86 -2.92 -16.21
C LYS A 76 4.92 -1.80 -15.19
N VAL A 77 3.96 -1.82 -14.25
CA VAL A 77 3.85 -0.80 -13.20
C VAL A 77 3.52 -1.42 -11.84
N TYR A 78 3.98 -0.79 -10.77
CA TYR A 78 3.50 -1.03 -9.42
C TYR A 78 2.33 -0.11 -9.13
N ILE A 79 1.29 -0.62 -8.48
CA ILE A 79 0.07 0.14 -8.18
C ILE A 79 -0.05 0.39 -6.68
N GLY A 80 -0.01 1.67 -6.30
CA GLY A 80 -0.26 2.11 -4.93
C GLY A 80 -1.76 2.30 -4.67
N ILE A 81 -2.26 1.71 -3.60
CA ILE A 81 -3.68 1.77 -3.20
C ILE A 81 -3.85 2.21 -1.75
N GLY A 82 -4.91 2.99 -1.48
CA GLY A 82 -5.24 3.51 -0.14
C GLY A 82 -6.74 3.48 0.19
N GLY A 83 -7.49 2.49 -0.33
CA GLY A 83 -8.96 2.48 -0.29
C GLY A 83 -9.59 2.17 1.08
N GLN A 84 -10.83 2.58 1.23
CA GLN A 84 -11.63 2.54 2.47
C GLN A 84 -11.81 1.16 3.13
N SER A 85 -11.54 0.06 2.43
CA SER A 85 -11.71 -1.29 2.98
C SER A 85 -10.43 -1.90 3.51
N LEU A 86 -9.32 -1.15 3.47
CA LEU A 86 -8.04 -1.61 3.98
C LEU A 86 -8.05 -1.61 5.51
N ARG A 87 -7.67 -2.73 6.09
CA ARG A 87 -7.48 -2.89 7.52
C ARG A 87 -6.46 -3.96 7.81
N SER A 88 -5.83 -3.86 8.96
CA SER A 88 -4.99 -4.96 9.47
C SER A 88 -5.81 -5.98 10.25
N ILE A 89 -5.41 -7.24 10.15
CA ILE A 89 -5.89 -8.34 10.98
C ILE A 89 -4.71 -9.11 11.56
N ASP A 90 -4.93 -9.74 12.69
CA ASP A 90 -3.97 -10.66 13.28
C ASP A 90 -4.12 -12.06 12.67
N HIS A 91 -2.99 -12.72 12.47
CA HIS A 91 -2.92 -14.09 12.03
C HIS A 91 -1.70 -14.76 12.68
N SER A 92 -1.81 -16.01 13.07
CA SER A 92 -0.67 -16.74 13.63
C SER A 92 -0.56 -18.13 13.05
N GLU A 93 0.67 -18.56 12.84
CA GLU A 93 1.03 -19.90 12.45
C GLU A 93 1.90 -20.53 13.53
N VAL A 94 1.67 -21.80 13.80
CA VAL A 94 2.33 -22.53 14.89
C VAL A 94 2.97 -23.79 14.34
N ARG A 95 4.18 -24.08 14.83
CA ARG A 95 4.90 -25.32 14.51
C ARG A 95 5.50 -25.94 15.77
N THR A 96 5.35 -27.25 15.90
CA THR A 96 6.01 -28.02 16.95
C THR A 96 7.40 -28.43 16.47
N ILE A 97 8.40 -28.20 17.30
CA ILE A 97 9.80 -28.59 17.09
C ILE A 97 10.07 -29.85 17.92
N ARG A 98 10.84 -30.76 17.38
CA ARG A 98 11.22 -32.00 18.13
C ARG A 98 12.06 -31.64 19.37
N ALA A 99 11.92 -32.42 20.43
CA ALA A 99 12.47 -32.10 21.75
C ALA A 99 13.98 -31.84 21.78
N ASP A 100 14.73 -32.40 20.86
CA ASP A 100 16.20 -32.34 20.74
C ASP A 100 16.65 -31.52 19.53
N ALA A 101 15.73 -30.82 18.85
CA ALA A 101 16.02 -30.04 17.66
C ALA A 101 16.03 -28.54 17.98
N PHE A 102 16.68 -27.80 17.10
CA PHE A 102 16.70 -26.34 17.09
C PHE A 102 15.79 -25.84 15.96
N VAL A 103 15.26 -24.63 16.11
CA VAL A 103 14.54 -23.95 15.03
C VAL A 103 15.49 -23.75 13.85
N THR A 104 15.03 -24.12 12.67
CA THR A 104 15.77 -24.01 11.41
C THR A 104 15.19 -22.92 10.51
N GLU A 105 15.98 -22.51 9.49
CA GLU A 105 15.48 -21.62 8.43
C GLU A 105 14.28 -22.24 7.67
N ASP A 106 14.26 -23.57 7.55
CA ASP A 106 13.17 -24.30 6.93
C ASP A 106 11.87 -24.20 7.73
N ASP A 107 11.94 -24.19 9.07
CA ASP A 107 10.78 -23.98 9.92
C ASP A 107 10.19 -22.57 9.70
N ILE A 108 11.06 -21.55 9.62
CA ILE A 108 10.65 -20.18 9.31
C ILE A 108 10.03 -20.08 7.92
N ARG A 109 10.63 -20.73 6.92
CA ARG A 109 10.10 -20.76 5.55
C ARG A 109 8.71 -21.39 5.52
N MET A 110 8.52 -22.52 6.20
CA MET A 110 7.23 -23.21 6.26
C MET A 110 6.13 -22.36 6.92
N LEU A 111 6.43 -21.67 8.03
CA LEU A 111 5.50 -20.74 8.68
C LEU A 111 5.11 -19.59 7.71
N ASN A 112 6.07 -19.04 6.99
CA ASN A 112 5.81 -17.99 6.00
C ASN A 112 4.98 -18.50 4.82
N GLU A 113 5.20 -19.73 4.36
CA GLU A 113 4.41 -20.35 3.29
C GLU A 113 2.97 -20.65 3.73
N GLN A 114 2.78 -21.13 4.95
CA GLN A 114 1.45 -21.31 5.54
C GLN A 114 0.69 -19.99 5.59
N CYS A 115 1.33 -18.94 6.09
CA CYS A 115 0.76 -17.59 6.11
C CYS A 115 0.40 -17.07 4.70
N LYS A 116 1.23 -17.31 3.68
CA LYS A 116 0.96 -16.93 2.27
C LYS A 116 -0.26 -17.68 1.70
N ASN A 117 -0.50 -18.88 2.16
CA ASN A 117 -1.62 -19.71 1.73
C ASN A 117 -2.92 -19.40 2.48
N TYR A 118 -2.85 -18.63 3.55
CA TYR A 118 -4.02 -18.20 4.30
C TYR A 118 -4.95 -17.33 3.42
N ARG A 119 -6.23 -17.64 3.48
CA ARG A 119 -7.28 -16.94 2.73
C ARG A 119 -8.39 -16.53 3.71
N PRO A 120 -8.39 -15.25 4.15
CA PRO A 120 -9.45 -14.77 5.01
C PRO A 120 -10.79 -14.74 4.26
N GLU A 121 -11.87 -14.99 4.98
CA GLU A 121 -13.21 -14.89 4.40
C GLU A 121 -13.50 -13.50 3.87
N MET A 122 -14.11 -13.42 2.69
CA MET A 122 -14.56 -12.19 2.02
C MET A 122 -13.49 -11.09 1.86
N SER A 123 -12.20 -11.43 1.96
CA SER A 123 -11.10 -10.47 1.87
C SER A 123 -9.89 -11.07 1.15
N ASP A 124 -9.13 -10.23 0.43
CA ASP A 124 -7.82 -10.57 -0.11
C ASP A 124 -6.72 -10.06 0.82
N VAL A 125 -5.68 -10.86 1.00
CA VAL A 125 -4.44 -10.41 1.62
C VAL A 125 -3.67 -9.56 0.60
N LEU A 126 -3.42 -8.30 0.94
CA LEU A 126 -2.75 -7.32 0.09
C LEU A 126 -1.31 -7.05 0.52
N ALA A 127 -1.02 -7.19 1.82
CA ALA A 127 0.33 -7.13 2.36
C ALA A 127 0.45 -8.00 3.62
N VAL A 128 1.66 -8.48 3.87
CA VAL A 128 2.03 -9.22 5.07
C VAL A 128 3.19 -8.49 5.72
N ALA A 129 2.98 -7.99 6.94
CA ALA A 129 4.07 -7.39 7.71
C ALA A 129 5.00 -8.48 8.28
N PRO A 130 6.28 -8.18 8.50
CA PRO A 130 7.20 -9.10 9.15
C PRO A 130 6.63 -9.64 10.46
N PRO A 131 6.71 -10.97 10.71
CA PRO A 131 6.14 -11.57 11.90
C PRO A 131 6.93 -11.26 13.16
N VAL A 132 6.26 -11.43 14.30
CA VAL A 132 6.87 -11.51 15.62
C VAL A 132 6.90 -12.97 16.03
N TYR A 133 8.07 -13.49 16.39
CA TYR A 133 8.24 -14.88 16.79
C TYR A 133 8.14 -15.06 18.32
N TYR A 134 7.53 -16.18 18.71
CA TYR A 134 7.46 -16.64 20.09
C TYR A 134 7.95 -18.08 20.16
N LEU A 135 8.89 -18.36 21.06
CA LEU A 135 9.41 -19.69 21.37
C LEU A 135 8.94 -20.04 22.79
N ASP A 136 8.13 -21.10 22.91
CA ASP A 136 7.51 -21.49 24.19
C ASP A 136 6.95 -20.27 24.93
N ASP A 137 6.14 -19.43 24.19
CA ASP A 137 5.49 -18.20 24.64
C ASP A 137 6.43 -17.00 24.97
N LYS A 138 7.75 -17.15 24.76
CA LYS A 138 8.71 -16.05 24.93
C LYS A 138 9.04 -15.40 23.60
N ARG A 139 8.85 -14.08 23.53
CA ARG A 139 9.17 -13.29 22.32
C ARG A 139 10.66 -13.34 22.01
N THR A 140 10.98 -13.50 20.73
CA THR A 140 12.34 -13.43 20.21
C THR A 140 12.40 -12.72 18.86
N SER A 141 13.50 -12.03 18.58
CA SER A 141 13.81 -11.46 17.25
C SER A 141 14.59 -12.42 16.36
N ASN A 142 15.32 -13.37 16.94
CA ASN A 142 16.16 -14.33 16.23
C ASN A 142 15.81 -15.76 16.66
N PRO A 143 14.82 -16.39 16.06
CA PRO A 143 14.36 -17.72 16.46
C PRO A 143 15.29 -18.85 16.01
N VAL A 144 16.02 -18.68 14.90
CA VAL A 144 16.86 -19.74 14.30
C VAL A 144 18.01 -20.10 15.20
N GLY A 145 18.26 -21.41 15.38
CA GLY A 145 19.31 -21.94 16.24
C GLY A 145 18.93 -22.05 17.73
N VAL A 146 17.70 -21.65 18.09
CA VAL A 146 17.23 -21.75 19.49
C VAL A 146 16.43 -23.03 19.68
N SER A 147 16.66 -23.74 20.80
CA SER A 147 15.87 -24.93 21.18
C SER A 147 14.54 -24.49 21.80
N CYS A 148 13.46 -25.07 21.33
CA CYS A 148 12.11 -24.89 21.89
C CYS A 148 11.24 -26.11 21.53
N ARG A 149 10.09 -26.22 22.16
CA ARG A 149 9.07 -27.23 21.80
C ARG A 149 8.07 -26.69 20.78
N ARG A 150 7.83 -25.36 20.81
CA ARG A 150 6.83 -24.71 20.00
C ARG A 150 7.34 -23.35 19.50
N ILE A 151 7.26 -23.13 18.21
CA ILE A 151 7.43 -21.80 17.61
C ILE A 151 6.08 -21.30 17.09
N GLU A 152 5.77 -20.06 17.42
CA GLU A 152 4.62 -19.32 16.91
C GLU A 152 5.11 -18.08 16.18
N ALA A 153 4.67 -17.89 14.93
CA ALA A 153 4.88 -16.67 14.16
C ALA A 153 3.57 -15.88 14.12
N ARG A 154 3.55 -14.69 14.71
CA ARG A 154 2.39 -13.78 14.69
C ARG A 154 2.58 -12.73 13.61
N TYR A 155 1.69 -12.74 12.65
CA TYR A 155 1.67 -11.84 11.50
C TYR A 155 0.62 -10.76 11.67
N LYS A 156 0.91 -9.57 11.14
CA LYS A 156 -0.09 -8.56 10.87
C LYS A 156 -0.32 -8.55 9.37
N LEU A 157 -1.52 -8.97 8.95
CA LEU A 157 -1.91 -8.98 7.54
C LEU A 157 -2.70 -7.72 7.23
N VAL A 158 -2.45 -7.08 6.09
CA VAL A 158 -3.32 -6.04 5.57
C VAL A 158 -4.24 -6.66 4.53
N VAL A 159 -5.53 -6.55 4.79
CA VAL A 159 -6.59 -7.12 3.95
C VAL A 159 -7.47 -6.03 3.37
N GLY A 160 -8.10 -6.35 2.25
CA GLY A 160 -9.07 -5.50 1.58
C GLY A 160 -10.13 -6.33 0.85
N GLN A 161 -11.20 -5.69 0.38
CA GLN A 161 -12.22 -6.38 -0.41
C GLN A 161 -11.64 -6.91 -1.73
N PRO A 162 -12.04 -8.11 -2.21
CA PRO A 162 -11.53 -8.72 -3.45
C PRO A 162 -11.76 -7.86 -4.69
N ILE A 163 -12.77 -7.00 -4.69
CA ILE A 163 -13.06 -6.07 -5.78
C ILE A 163 -11.88 -5.11 -6.06
N ILE A 164 -11.02 -4.83 -5.06
CA ILE A 164 -9.85 -3.96 -5.25
C ILE A 164 -8.92 -4.57 -6.29
N ARG A 165 -8.50 -5.82 -6.09
CA ARG A 165 -7.62 -6.53 -7.03
C ARG A 165 -8.30 -6.71 -8.38
N LYS A 166 -9.57 -7.11 -8.40
CA LYS A 166 -10.34 -7.32 -9.63
C LYS A 166 -10.43 -6.04 -10.47
N SER A 167 -10.73 -4.89 -9.87
CA SER A 167 -10.84 -3.63 -10.59
C SER A 167 -9.49 -3.11 -11.10
N ILE A 168 -8.40 -3.33 -10.36
CA ILE A 168 -7.03 -3.02 -10.81
C ILE A 168 -6.68 -3.84 -12.06
N ILE A 169 -6.83 -5.16 -12.00
CA ILE A 169 -6.56 -6.04 -13.15
C ILE A 169 -7.42 -5.63 -14.34
N SER A 170 -8.71 -5.40 -14.13
CA SER A 170 -9.63 -5.04 -15.21
C SER A 170 -9.28 -3.69 -15.86
N SER A 171 -8.91 -2.68 -15.08
CA SER A 171 -8.59 -1.36 -15.63
C SER A 171 -7.18 -1.30 -16.24
N ILE A 172 -6.19 -1.91 -15.59
CA ILE A 172 -4.79 -1.72 -15.94
C ILE A 172 -4.30 -2.80 -16.92
N GLU A 173 -4.56 -4.08 -16.62
CA GLU A 173 -4.09 -5.15 -17.51
C GLU A 173 -5.02 -5.34 -18.71
N GLN A 174 -6.32 -5.50 -18.47
CA GLN A 174 -7.27 -5.83 -19.53
C GLN A 174 -7.57 -4.63 -20.44
N GLN A 175 -7.79 -3.43 -19.87
CA GLN A 175 -8.17 -2.27 -20.67
C GLN A 175 -6.98 -1.35 -21.01
N ALA A 176 -6.05 -1.09 -20.08
CA ALA A 176 -4.89 -0.27 -20.40
C ALA A 176 -3.75 -1.05 -21.06
N SER A 177 -3.76 -2.38 -21.03
CA SER A 177 -2.72 -3.27 -21.59
C SER A 177 -1.33 -3.03 -20.99
N ILE A 178 -1.30 -2.80 -19.67
CA ILE A 178 -0.08 -2.58 -18.88
C ILE A 178 -0.04 -3.66 -17.80
N THR A 179 1.08 -4.36 -17.66
CA THR A 179 1.23 -5.42 -16.65
C THR A 179 1.31 -4.83 -15.23
N VAL A 180 0.56 -5.36 -14.30
CA VAL A 180 0.66 -5.01 -12.88
C VAL A 180 1.77 -5.84 -12.23
N ALA A 181 2.93 -5.23 -12.00
CA ALA A 181 4.09 -5.87 -11.36
C ALA A 181 3.84 -6.18 -9.87
N GLY A 182 2.98 -5.39 -9.23
CA GLY A 182 2.59 -5.59 -7.84
C GLY A 182 1.61 -4.52 -7.36
N ILE A 183 0.87 -4.86 -6.31
CA ILE A 183 -0.03 -3.95 -5.61
C ILE A 183 0.62 -3.59 -4.27
N ILE A 184 0.73 -2.31 -3.97
CA ILE A 184 1.38 -1.77 -2.77
C ILE A 184 0.31 -1.05 -1.94
N VAL A 185 0.27 -1.36 -0.66
CA VAL A 185 -0.58 -0.65 0.31
C VAL A 185 0.07 0.70 0.62
N SER A 186 -0.48 1.78 0.05
CA SER A 186 0.12 3.13 0.13
C SER A 186 0.34 3.63 1.55
N PRO A 187 -0.56 3.43 2.53
CA PRO A 187 -0.29 3.82 3.91
C PRO A 187 0.96 3.15 4.52
N LEU A 188 1.24 1.89 4.16
CA LEU A 188 2.49 1.23 4.59
C LEU A 188 3.70 1.82 3.89
N ALA A 189 3.62 2.07 2.58
CA ALA A 189 4.71 2.69 1.82
C ALA A 189 5.03 4.10 2.34
N LEU A 190 3.99 4.89 2.66
CA LEU A 190 4.16 6.20 3.30
C LEU A 190 4.89 6.09 4.64
N ALA A 191 4.44 5.19 5.51
CA ALA A 191 5.08 4.96 6.80
C ALA A 191 6.55 4.49 6.68
N GLU A 192 6.87 3.67 5.65
CA GLU A 192 8.25 3.29 5.35
C GLU A 192 9.10 4.46 4.87
N ALA A 193 8.52 5.38 4.13
CA ALA A 193 9.24 6.53 3.57
C ALA A 193 9.54 7.63 4.60
N ILE A 194 8.66 7.84 5.60
CA ILE A 194 8.75 8.97 6.53
C ILE A 194 9.22 8.61 7.93
N LEU A 195 9.01 7.35 8.38
CA LEU A 195 9.35 6.93 9.73
C LEU A 195 10.75 6.35 9.81
N THR A 196 11.49 6.78 10.81
CA THR A 196 12.77 6.16 11.18
C THR A 196 12.54 4.84 11.93
N ARG A 197 13.58 4.00 11.98
CA ARG A 197 13.55 2.78 12.77
C ARG A 197 13.30 3.05 14.26
N ASN A 198 13.90 4.11 14.80
CA ASN A 198 13.74 4.46 16.22
C ASN A 198 12.31 4.86 16.55
N GLU A 199 11.64 5.63 15.69
CA GLU A 199 10.23 5.98 15.88
C GLU A 199 9.35 4.75 15.89
N LYS A 200 9.57 3.79 14.98
CA LYS A 200 8.83 2.53 14.96
C LYS A 200 9.07 1.70 16.22
N GLU A 201 10.30 1.68 16.75
CA GLU A 201 10.64 0.97 18.00
C GLU A 201 9.98 1.62 19.23
N LEU A 202 10.05 2.93 19.36
CA LEU A 202 9.42 3.67 20.47
C LEU A 202 7.89 3.60 20.45
N GLY A 203 7.34 3.47 19.25
CA GLY A 203 5.91 3.50 18.99
C GLY A 203 5.46 4.85 18.44
N CYS A 204 4.80 4.81 17.30
CA CYS A 204 4.32 6.00 16.60
C CYS A 204 3.08 5.68 15.77
N ALA A 205 2.36 6.74 15.37
CA ALA A 205 1.26 6.67 14.42
C ALA A 205 1.49 7.64 13.28
N VAL A 206 1.19 7.18 12.07
CA VAL A 206 1.09 8.02 10.87
C VAL A 206 -0.38 8.16 10.54
N ILE A 207 -0.83 9.39 10.42
CA ILE A 207 -2.18 9.73 9.95
C ILE A 207 -2.04 10.46 8.63
N ASP A 208 -2.66 9.91 7.59
CA ASP A 208 -2.66 10.48 6.23
C ASP A 208 -4.07 10.96 5.90
N PHE A 209 -4.22 12.28 5.80
CA PHE A 209 -5.48 12.95 5.47
C PHE A 209 -5.60 13.14 3.96
N GLY A 210 -6.20 12.17 3.27
CA GLY A 210 -6.46 12.26 1.85
C GLY A 210 -7.76 13.01 1.51
N ALA A 211 -8.04 13.13 0.22
CA ALA A 211 -9.28 13.74 -0.27
C ALA A 211 -10.51 12.93 0.12
N GLY A 212 -10.53 11.63 -0.15
CA GLY A 212 -11.72 10.79 0.09
C GLY A 212 -11.61 9.83 1.27
N VAL A 213 -10.43 9.66 1.85
CA VAL A 213 -10.17 8.75 2.97
C VAL A 213 -9.09 9.32 3.89
N THR A 214 -9.13 8.92 5.16
CA THR A 214 -8.02 9.12 6.10
C THR A 214 -7.50 7.77 6.51
N SER A 215 -6.19 7.54 6.40
CA SER A 215 -5.55 6.31 6.81
C SER A 215 -4.73 6.50 8.09
N ILE A 216 -4.69 5.45 8.91
CA ILE A 216 -3.91 5.42 10.16
C ILE A 216 -3.04 4.17 10.14
N VAL A 217 -1.75 4.34 10.39
CA VAL A 217 -0.79 3.25 10.55
C VAL A 217 -0.09 3.42 11.89
N VAL A 218 -0.13 2.40 12.73
CA VAL A 218 0.50 2.42 14.05
C VAL A 218 1.60 1.37 14.12
N TYR A 219 2.76 1.80 14.57
CA TYR A 219 3.89 0.92 14.90
C TYR A 219 4.11 0.88 16.41
N LYS A 220 4.55 -0.27 16.92
CA LYS A 220 4.94 -0.48 18.32
C LYS A 220 6.03 -1.53 18.38
N ASN A 221 7.10 -1.25 19.10
CA ASN A 221 8.25 -2.15 19.25
C ASN A 221 8.80 -2.64 17.89
N GLY A 222 8.89 -1.74 16.91
CA GLY A 222 9.40 -2.01 15.56
C GLY A 222 8.43 -2.74 14.62
N HIS A 223 7.23 -3.12 15.06
CA HIS A 223 6.28 -3.91 14.29
C HIS A 223 4.99 -3.14 14.00
N LEU A 224 4.36 -3.46 12.87
CA LEU A 224 3.02 -2.97 12.55
C LEU A 224 2.03 -3.46 13.62
N ALA A 225 1.46 -2.53 14.36
CA ALA A 225 0.43 -2.81 15.37
C ALA A 225 -0.98 -2.70 14.81
N TYR A 226 -1.23 -1.68 13.99
CA TYR A 226 -2.54 -1.42 13.41
C TYR A 226 -2.44 -0.70 12.07
N LEU A 227 -3.35 -1.01 11.17
CA LEU A 227 -3.66 -0.22 9.98
C LEU A 227 -5.17 -0.20 9.80
N GLY A 228 -5.71 0.99 9.59
CA GLY A 228 -7.11 1.20 9.27
C GLY A 228 -7.31 2.38 8.35
N VAL A 229 -8.41 2.38 7.60
CA VAL A 229 -8.80 3.45 6.69
C VAL A 229 -10.26 3.79 6.94
N ILE A 230 -10.54 5.06 7.25
CA ILE A 230 -11.88 5.59 7.39
C ILE A 230 -12.29 6.34 6.11
N PRO A 231 -13.56 6.23 5.68
CA PRO A 231 -14.03 6.84 4.44
C PRO A 231 -14.40 8.33 4.60
N LEU A 232 -13.57 9.07 5.31
CA LEU A 232 -13.68 10.50 5.57
C LEU A 232 -12.39 11.17 5.11
N GLY A 233 -12.50 12.24 4.35
CA GLY A 233 -11.38 13.01 3.84
C GLY A 233 -11.78 14.46 3.55
N SER A 234 -10.88 15.24 2.99
CA SER A 234 -11.09 16.68 2.75
C SER A 234 -12.22 16.99 1.76
N ASP A 235 -12.67 16.02 0.95
CA ASP A 235 -13.85 16.16 0.07
C ASP A 235 -15.14 16.43 0.85
N LEU A 236 -15.21 16.04 2.13
CA LEU A 236 -16.35 16.36 2.97
C LEU A 236 -16.47 17.87 3.21
N ILE A 237 -15.35 18.54 3.45
CA ILE A 237 -15.32 20.01 3.62
C ILE A 237 -15.83 20.68 2.34
N THR A 238 -15.35 20.23 1.17
CA THR A 238 -15.83 20.75 -0.13
C THR A 238 -17.33 20.55 -0.28
N ARG A 239 -17.82 19.37 0.07
CA ARG A 239 -19.26 19.05 0.02
C ARG A 239 -20.08 19.92 0.97
N ASP A 240 -19.59 20.15 2.19
CA ASP A 240 -20.27 21.02 3.15
C ASP A 240 -20.34 22.48 2.61
N LEU A 241 -19.28 22.97 1.97
CA LEU A 241 -19.28 24.26 1.32
C LEU A 241 -20.27 24.35 0.15
N THR A 242 -20.52 23.25 -0.60
CA THR A 242 -21.54 23.26 -1.67
C THR A 242 -22.95 23.47 -1.15
N SER A 243 -23.22 23.17 0.13
CA SER A 243 -24.52 23.45 0.76
C SER A 243 -24.84 24.96 0.82
N LEU A 244 -23.82 25.82 0.69
CA LEU A 244 -23.95 27.27 0.57
C LEU A 244 -24.30 27.74 -0.85
N ARG A 245 -24.79 26.84 -1.71
CA ARG A 245 -25.13 27.10 -3.13
C ARG A 245 -23.90 27.42 -4.00
N LEU A 246 -22.74 26.93 -3.65
CA LEU A 246 -21.54 27.00 -4.45
C LEU A 246 -21.43 25.79 -5.37
N VAL A 247 -20.86 25.97 -6.56
CA VAL A 247 -20.43 24.84 -7.39
C VAL A 247 -19.20 24.19 -6.80
N GLU A 248 -19.02 22.89 -7.04
CA GLU A 248 -17.95 22.09 -6.41
C GLU A 248 -16.55 22.69 -6.64
N SER A 249 -16.26 23.17 -7.86
CA SER A 249 -14.98 23.79 -8.19
C SER A 249 -14.71 25.09 -7.40
N GLU A 250 -15.75 25.88 -7.13
CA GLU A 250 -15.61 27.09 -6.31
C GLU A 250 -15.48 26.74 -4.83
N ALA A 251 -16.25 25.78 -4.33
CA ALA A 251 -16.12 25.28 -2.97
C ALA A 251 -14.70 24.73 -2.71
N GLU A 252 -14.14 23.94 -3.64
CA GLU A 252 -12.77 23.44 -3.55
C GLU A 252 -11.75 24.59 -3.54
N ARG A 253 -11.90 25.56 -4.43
CA ARG A 253 -11.04 26.73 -4.47
C ARG A 253 -11.08 27.52 -3.17
N LEU A 254 -12.25 27.75 -2.60
CA LEU A 254 -12.42 28.45 -1.31
C LEU A 254 -11.77 27.66 -0.17
N LYS A 255 -11.96 26.34 -0.11
CA LYS A 255 -11.30 25.46 0.86
C LYS A 255 -9.78 25.61 0.80
N ILE A 256 -9.19 25.56 -0.40
CA ILE A 256 -7.73 25.63 -0.57
C ILE A 256 -7.21 27.04 -0.25
N THR A 257 -7.96 28.10 -0.62
CA THR A 257 -7.48 29.48 -0.49
C THR A 257 -7.63 30.03 0.93
N TYR A 258 -8.71 29.67 1.62
CA TYR A 258 -9.08 30.26 2.91
C TYR A 258 -9.12 29.25 4.05
N GLY A 259 -8.99 27.95 3.74
CA GLY A 259 -8.89 26.93 4.78
C GLY A 259 -7.68 27.18 5.67
N ASN A 260 -7.92 27.22 6.98
CA ASN A 260 -6.89 27.36 8.00
C ASN A 260 -7.17 26.30 9.10
N ALA A 261 -6.11 25.64 9.54
CA ALA A 261 -6.16 24.61 10.61
C ALA A 261 -5.36 25.08 11.82
#